data_34d29db991cbe28b19d590bfd5d720b2
#
_entry.id   34d29db991cbe28b19d590bfd5d720b2
#
_cell.length_a   1.000
_cell.length_b   1.000
_cell.length_c   1.000
_cell.angle_alpha   90.00
_cell.angle_beta   90.00
_cell.angle_gamma   90.00
#
_symmetry.space_group_name_H-M   'P 1'
#
loop_
_entity.id
_entity.type
_entity.pdbx_description
1 polymer ?
#
loop_
_entity_poly.entity_id
_entity_poly.type
_entity_poly.pdbx_seq_one_letter_code
_entity_poly.pdbx_strand_id
1 'polypeptide(L)'
;MKNYIYIAAISFSLWSCGGGGGDDPTPPPVVNTAPTVPTLTAPANNSLCIDNVVNFQWNASTDSQGDAITYQIQVAKDNLFAQIAHTQTSTTASKSITLEKGIAYYWRVKATDSKSAASNYSTAFSLYTEGVGITNHLPFTPVLVSPALNSVQTAASVNLSWTASDVDTNDALTYDVYFGAENLPLTATTPNHPSTSLNVNLNPSTTYFWKVVVKDGKGGQTIGQVWSFTTD
;
A
#
# COMPACT_ATOMS: atom_id res chain seq x y z
N MET A 1 3.54 -37.93 92.17
CA MET A 1 3.09 -36.74 92.92
C MET A 1 2.34 -35.86 91.90
N LYS A 2 1.11 -35.63 92.22
CA LYS A 2 0.14 -34.91 91.35
C LYS A 2 0.31 -33.38 91.50
N ASN A 3 0.39 -32.60 90.42
CA ASN A 3 0.14 -31.17 90.48
C ASN A 3 -0.79 -30.79 89.35
N TYR A 4 -1.95 -30.33 89.72
CA TYR A 4 -2.95 -29.74 88.82
C TYR A 4 -2.64 -28.24 88.77
N ILE A 5 -2.57 -27.71 87.50
CA ILE A 5 -2.51 -26.27 87.26
C ILE A 5 -3.83 -25.90 86.48
N TYR A 6 -4.59 -25.01 87.11
CA TYR A 6 -5.81 -24.40 86.46
C TYR A 6 -5.37 -23.36 85.43
N ILE A 7 -5.92 -23.48 84.28
CA ILE A 7 -5.81 -22.44 83.23
C ILE A 7 -7.09 -21.71 83.17
N ALA A 8 -7.04 -20.41 83.53
CA ALA A 8 -8.15 -19.47 83.37
C ALA A 8 -8.32 -19.08 81.87
N ALA A 9 -9.51 -19.32 81.36
CA ALA A 9 -9.88 -18.88 80.01
C ALA A 9 -10.20 -17.37 80.05
N ILE A 10 -9.39 -16.56 79.38
CA ILE A 10 -9.69 -15.16 79.08
C ILE A 10 -10.24 -15.12 77.68
N SER A 11 -11.57 -14.81 77.62
CA SER A 11 -12.28 -14.56 76.34
C SER A 11 -11.93 -13.16 75.84
N PHE A 12 -11.13 -13.10 74.77
CA PHE A 12 -10.88 -11.87 74.02
C PHE A 12 -11.91 -11.78 72.88
N SER A 13 -12.86 -10.89 73.00
CA SER A 13 -13.77 -10.50 71.93
C SER A 13 -13.03 -9.60 70.95
N LEU A 14 -12.63 -10.15 69.83
CA LEU A 14 -12.11 -9.36 68.70
C LEU A 14 -13.28 -8.75 67.92
N TRP A 15 -13.44 -7.48 68.06
CA TRP A 15 -14.28 -6.68 67.19
C TRP A 15 -13.61 -6.57 65.82
N SER A 16 -14.00 -7.40 64.85
CA SER A 16 -13.62 -7.28 63.46
C SER A 16 -14.27 -6.06 62.87
N CYS A 17 -13.48 -5.00 62.67
CA CYS A 17 -13.88 -3.86 61.86
C CYS A 17 -13.78 -4.31 60.39
N GLY A 18 -14.92 -4.57 59.75
CA GLY A 18 -15.04 -4.85 58.33
C GLY A 18 -14.70 -3.60 57.51
N GLY A 19 -13.44 -3.48 57.10
CA GLY A 19 -13.06 -2.56 56.01
C GLY A 19 -13.53 -3.14 54.69
N GLY A 20 -14.61 -2.63 54.15
CA GLY A 20 -14.97 -2.89 52.75
C GLY A 20 -13.91 -2.30 51.82
N GLY A 21 -12.98 -3.13 51.35
CA GLY A 21 -12.16 -2.82 50.22
C GLY A 21 -13.07 -2.81 49.01
N GLY A 22 -13.44 -1.64 48.53
CA GLY A 22 -14.02 -1.48 47.22
C GLY A 22 -12.91 -1.87 46.23
N ASP A 23 -13.06 -3.00 45.59
CA ASP A 23 -12.30 -3.29 44.36
C ASP A 23 -12.74 -2.23 43.35
N ASP A 24 -11.96 -1.15 43.23
CA ASP A 24 -12.10 -0.25 42.10
C ASP A 24 -11.90 -1.13 40.82
N PRO A 25 -12.88 -1.12 39.91
CA PRO A 25 -12.75 -1.91 38.72
C PRO A 25 -11.45 -1.47 38.00
N THR A 26 -10.48 -2.38 37.91
CA THR A 26 -9.28 -2.13 37.12
C THR A 26 -9.72 -1.70 35.73
N PRO A 27 -9.27 -0.52 35.23
CA PRO A 27 -9.64 -0.07 33.90
C PRO A 27 -9.27 -1.17 32.89
N PRO A 28 -10.12 -1.40 31.88
CA PRO A 28 -9.86 -2.41 30.87
C PRO A 28 -8.47 -2.15 30.25
N PRO A 29 -7.73 -3.21 29.91
CA PRO A 29 -6.40 -3.08 29.32
C PRO A 29 -6.50 -2.25 28.04
N VAL A 30 -5.66 -1.22 27.93
CA VAL A 30 -5.56 -0.40 26.73
C VAL A 30 -5.04 -1.29 25.59
N VAL A 31 -5.92 -1.58 24.63
CA VAL A 31 -5.56 -2.36 23.43
C VAL A 31 -4.64 -1.49 22.56
N ASN A 32 -3.47 -2.00 22.21
CA ASN A 32 -2.57 -1.33 21.29
C ASN A 32 -3.19 -1.24 19.89
N THR A 33 -3.11 -0.08 19.27
CA THR A 33 -3.59 0.18 17.91
C THR A 33 -2.43 0.61 17.04
N ALA A 34 -2.49 0.24 15.76
CA ALA A 34 -1.46 0.62 14.80
C ALA A 34 -1.42 2.14 14.57
N PRO A 35 -0.25 2.72 14.28
CA PRO A 35 -0.11 4.11 13.87
C PRO A 35 -0.92 4.44 12.60
N THR A 36 -1.18 5.72 12.36
CA THR A 36 -1.78 6.19 11.11
C THR A 36 -0.91 5.85 9.90
N VAL A 37 -1.55 5.58 8.75
CA VAL A 37 -0.86 5.30 7.49
C VAL A 37 -0.08 6.55 7.04
N PRO A 38 1.23 6.45 6.71
CA PRO A 38 2.01 7.57 6.20
C PRO A 38 1.44 8.14 4.89
N THR A 39 1.50 9.46 4.71
CA THR A 39 1.16 10.11 3.44
C THR A 39 2.44 10.58 2.76
N LEU A 40 2.69 10.11 1.53
CA LEU A 40 3.91 10.42 0.80
C LEU A 40 3.92 11.89 0.34
N THR A 41 5.09 12.55 0.40
CA THR A 41 5.22 13.96 0.04
C THR A 41 6.29 14.21 -1.03
N ALA A 42 7.44 13.53 -0.98
CA ALA A 42 8.53 13.69 -1.93
C ALA A 42 9.31 12.37 -2.13
N PRO A 43 9.74 12.06 -3.36
CA PRO A 43 9.42 12.75 -4.62
C PRO A 43 7.92 12.76 -4.92
N ALA A 44 7.43 13.78 -5.63
CA ALA A 44 6.03 13.81 -6.08
C ALA A 44 5.73 12.60 -6.97
N ASN A 45 4.48 12.17 -6.98
CA ASN A 45 4.09 11.04 -7.84
C ASN A 45 4.36 11.36 -9.33
N ASN A 46 4.88 10.39 -10.06
CA ASN A 46 5.28 10.49 -11.48
C ASN A 46 6.36 11.56 -11.75
N SER A 47 7.28 11.77 -10.80
CA SER A 47 8.36 12.75 -10.97
C SER A 47 9.60 12.16 -11.62
N LEU A 48 10.34 13.02 -12.34
CA LEU A 48 11.71 12.76 -12.76
C LEU A 48 12.68 13.24 -11.66
N CYS A 49 13.55 12.35 -11.21
CA CYS A 49 14.64 12.66 -10.29
C CYS A 49 15.97 12.79 -11.06
N ILE A 50 16.53 13.98 -11.12
CA ILE A 50 17.79 14.29 -11.84
C ILE A 50 18.96 13.53 -11.20
N ASP A 51 18.97 13.43 -9.87
CA ASP A 51 19.96 12.67 -9.13
C ASP A 51 19.49 11.25 -8.84
N ASN A 52 20.42 10.32 -8.79
CA ASN A 52 20.12 8.95 -8.38
C ASN A 52 20.16 8.74 -6.85
N VAL A 53 20.57 9.73 -6.08
CA VAL A 53 20.38 9.76 -4.62
C VAL A 53 19.05 10.46 -4.34
N VAL A 54 18.02 9.68 -4.12
CA VAL A 54 16.65 10.15 -3.96
C VAL A 54 16.35 10.31 -2.47
N ASN A 55 15.89 11.49 -2.07
CA ASN A 55 15.42 11.76 -0.71
C ASN A 55 13.90 11.58 -0.63
N PHE A 56 13.48 10.43 -0.11
CA PHE A 56 12.09 10.09 0.12
C PHE A 56 11.58 10.77 1.39
N GLN A 57 10.38 11.37 1.32
CA GLN A 57 9.75 12.07 2.44
C GLN A 57 8.27 11.73 2.52
N TRP A 58 7.74 11.73 3.73
CA TRP A 58 6.33 11.50 4.03
C TRP A 58 5.91 12.30 5.27
N ASN A 59 4.61 12.48 5.48
CA ASN A 59 4.11 13.06 6.70
C ASN A 59 4.28 12.07 7.86
N ALA A 60 4.69 12.57 9.01
CA ALA A 60 4.82 11.75 10.20
C ALA A 60 3.47 11.14 10.59
N SER A 61 3.48 9.85 10.90
CA SER A 61 2.34 9.14 11.46
C SER A 61 2.16 9.50 12.92
N THR A 62 0.93 9.35 13.41
CA THR A 62 0.58 9.49 14.82
C THR A 62 0.14 8.14 15.37
N ASP A 63 0.47 7.89 16.62
CA ASP A 63 0.01 6.74 17.40
C ASP A 63 -0.91 7.22 18.53
N SER A 64 -2.05 6.56 18.72
CA SER A 64 -3.06 6.99 19.72
C SER A 64 -2.62 6.72 21.16
N GLN A 65 -1.68 5.81 21.37
CA GLN A 65 -1.06 5.51 22.66
C GLN A 65 0.22 6.31 22.91
N GLY A 66 0.71 7.05 21.89
CA GLY A 66 1.95 7.81 21.94
C GLY A 66 3.20 6.93 21.83
N ASP A 67 3.06 5.72 21.31
CA ASP A 67 4.19 4.80 21.13
C ASP A 67 5.17 5.32 20.07
N ALA A 68 6.46 5.03 20.26
CA ALA A 68 7.50 5.41 19.30
C ALA A 68 7.30 4.69 17.96
N ILE A 69 7.40 5.44 16.84
CA ILE A 69 7.12 4.95 15.50
C ILE A 69 8.41 4.73 14.71
N THR A 70 8.48 3.60 14.01
CA THR A 70 9.50 3.28 13.02
C THR A 70 8.83 3.07 11.67
N TYR A 71 9.39 3.62 10.61
CA TYR A 71 8.90 3.50 9.24
C TYR A 71 9.67 2.42 8.49
N GLN A 72 8.98 1.71 7.62
CA GLN A 72 9.59 0.86 6.60
C GLN A 72 9.22 1.40 5.23
N ILE A 73 10.24 1.82 4.46
CA ILE A 73 10.11 2.16 3.05
C ILE A 73 10.46 0.95 2.18
N GLN A 74 9.65 0.71 1.16
CA GLN A 74 9.93 -0.20 0.05
C GLN A 74 10.01 0.58 -1.24
N VAL A 75 11.04 0.28 -2.04
CA VAL A 75 11.23 0.78 -3.42
C VAL A 75 11.31 -0.43 -4.33
N ALA A 76 10.50 -0.48 -5.38
CA ALA A 76 10.38 -1.60 -6.30
C ALA A 76 10.49 -1.14 -7.75
N LYS A 77 10.86 -2.05 -8.66
CA LYS A 77 10.90 -1.82 -10.11
C LYS A 77 9.53 -2.08 -10.79
N ASP A 78 8.52 -2.44 -10.03
CA ASP A 78 7.15 -2.68 -10.49
C ASP A 78 6.11 -2.20 -9.47
N ASN A 79 4.91 -1.87 -9.93
CA ASN A 79 3.83 -1.33 -9.12
C ASN A 79 3.14 -2.36 -8.21
N LEU A 80 3.40 -3.66 -8.41
CA LEU A 80 2.91 -4.74 -7.56
C LEU A 80 3.85 -5.04 -6.39
N PHE A 81 5.04 -4.42 -6.38
CA PHE A 81 6.09 -4.69 -5.41
C PHE A 81 6.56 -6.16 -5.39
N ALA A 82 6.53 -6.81 -6.56
CA ALA A 82 7.08 -8.15 -6.75
C ALA A 82 8.62 -8.10 -6.92
N GLN A 83 9.15 -7.03 -7.53
CA GLN A 83 10.57 -6.79 -7.73
C GLN A 83 11.08 -5.67 -6.81
N ILE A 84 11.17 -5.97 -5.52
CA ILE A 84 11.65 -5.00 -4.53
C ILE A 84 13.15 -4.78 -4.72
N ALA A 85 13.55 -3.53 -5.03
CA ALA A 85 14.93 -3.11 -5.14
C ALA A 85 15.51 -2.76 -3.75
N HIS A 86 14.74 -2.07 -2.91
CA HIS A 86 15.18 -1.66 -1.58
C HIS A 86 14.05 -1.84 -0.55
N THR A 87 14.43 -2.34 0.63
CA THR A 87 13.65 -2.27 1.86
C THR A 87 14.53 -1.67 2.94
N GLN A 88 14.14 -0.51 3.48
CA GLN A 88 14.91 0.17 4.53
C GLN A 88 13.98 0.68 5.63
N THR A 89 14.56 0.95 6.80
CA THR A 89 13.86 1.52 7.95
C THR A 89 14.35 2.92 8.26
N SER A 90 13.50 3.72 8.91
CA SER A 90 13.80 5.06 9.39
C SER A 90 13.01 5.35 10.66
N THR A 91 13.59 6.09 11.58
CA THR A 91 12.90 6.67 12.75
C THR A 91 12.43 8.10 12.50
N THR A 92 12.76 8.66 11.34
CA THR A 92 12.31 9.98 10.87
C THR A 92 11.41 9.83 9.65
N ALA A 93 10.62 10.85 9.35
CA ALA A 93 9.71 10.87 8.19
C ALA A 93 10.44 11.10 6.85
N SER A 94 11.66 10.61 6.73
CA SER A 94 12.46 10.71 5.50
C SER A 94 13.51 9.60 5.42
N LYS A 95 13.97 9.31 4.18
CA LYS A 95 15.07 8.38 3.92
C LYS A 95 15.70 8.68 2.56
N SER A 96 17.04 8.83 2.53
CA SER A 96 17.79 8.90 1.28
C SER A 96 18.20 7.51 0.84
N ILE A 97 17.99 7.19 -0.44
CA ILE A 97 18.34 5.91 -1.05
C ILE A 97 19.00 6.20 -2.40
N THR A 98 20.13 5.53 -2.66
CA THR A 98 20.76 5.56 -3.98
C THR A 98 20.10 4.52 -4.86
N LEU A 99 19.58 4.94 -6.01
CA LEU A 99 18.90 4.12 -7.00
C LEU A 99 19.75 3.95 -8.26
N GLU A 100 19.47 2.96 -9.09
CA GLU A 100 20.04 2.85 -10.43
C GLU A 100 19.47 3.95 -11.32
N LYS A 101 20.27 4.49 -12.23
CA LYS A 101 19.86 5.54 -13.17
C LYS A 101 19.06 4.95 -14.33
N GLY A 102 18.15 5.75 -14.90
CA GLY A 102 17.37 5.41 -16.07
C GLY A 102 16.29 4.34 -15.83
N ILE A 103 15.78 4.25 -14.61
CA ILE A 103 14.80 3.23 -14.20
C ILE A 103 13.60 3.88 -13.55
N ALA A 104 12.40 3.37 -13.89
CA ALA A 104 11.18 3.68 -13.18
C ALA A 104 11.13 2.90 -11.86
N TYR A 105 10.79 3.60 -10.78
CA TYR A 105 10.61 3.00 -9.47
C TYR A 105 9.24 3.36 -8.89
N TYR A 106 8.73 2.45 -8.07
CA TYR A 106 7.52 2.60 -7.25
C TYR A 106 7.91 2.51 -5.80
N TRP A 107 7.34 3.35 -4.95
CA TRP A 107 7.69 3.34 -3.53
C TRP A 107 6.48 3.54 -2.64
N ARG A 108 6.56 2.97 -1.45
CA ARG A 108 5.53 3.04 -0.42
C ARG A 108 6.15 2.96 0.95
N VAL A 109 5.43 3.43 1.95
CA VAL A 109 5.87 3.45 3.35
C VAL A 109 4.77 2.91 4.26
N LYS A 110 5.15 2.16 5.29
CA LYS A 110 4.29 1.82 6.42
C LYS A 110 4.93 2.25 7.72
N ALA A 111 4.12 2.50 8.74
CA ALA A 111 4.52 2.81 10.09
C ALA A 111 4.31 1.60 11.01
N THR A 112 5.21 1.40 11.97
CA THR A 112 5.10 0.37 12.99
C THR A 112 5.45 0.98 14.34
N ASP A 113 4.65 0.75 15.37
CA ASP A 113 4.91 1.22 16.72
C ASP A 113 5.92 0.33 17.47
N SER A 114 6.33 0.77 18.65
CA SER A 114 7.28 0.04 19.50
C SER A 114 6.71 -1.26 20.08
N LYS A 115 5.41 -1.50 19.97
CA LYS A 115 4.71 -2.72 20.40
C LYS A 115 4.38 -3.65 19.23
N SER A 116 4.92 -3.36 18.04
CA SER A 116 4.81 -4.16 16.81
C SER A 116 3.45 -4.12 16.12
N ALA A 117 2.54 -3.20 16.44
CA ALA A 117 1.37 -2.95 15.62
C ALA A 117 1.77 -2.09 14.40
N ALA A 118 1.38 -2.52 13.19
CA ALA A 118 1.79 -1.91 11.94
C ALA A 118 0.58 -1.39 11.16
N SER A 119 0.73 -0.20 10.58
CA SER A 119 -0.23 0.34 9.62
C SER A 119 -0.22 -0.46 8.31
N ASN A 120 -1.22 -0.27 7.47
CA ASN A 120 -1.11 -0.60 6.06
C ASN A 120 -0.01 0.24 5.39
N TYR A 121 0.45 -0.21 4.22
CA TYR A 121 1.28 0.63 3.37
C TYR A 121 0.48 1.82 2.85
N SER A 122 1.17 2.94 2.63
CA SER A 122 0.64 4.09 1.89
C SER A 122 0.22 3.71 0.47
N THR A 123 -0.58 4.55 -0.19
CA THR A 123 -0.68 4.56 -1.64
C THR A 123 0.72 4.69 -2.23
N ALA A 124 1.03 3.90 -3.27
CA ALA A 124 2.33 3.94 -3.91
C ALA A 124 2.46 5.19 -4.78
N PHE A 125 3.64 5.81 -4.75
CA PHE A 125 4.07 6.82 -5.71
C PHE A 125 5.10 6.21 -6.66
N SER A 126 5.24 6.80 -7.85
CA SER A 126 6.23 6.44 -8.86
C SER A 126 7.19 7.61 -9.12
N LEU A 127 8.40 7.26 -9.51
CA LEU A 127 9.42 8.20 -9.96
C LEU A 127 10.26 7.55 -11.06
N TYR A 128 10.96 8.37 -11.81
CA TYR A 128 11.97 7.94 -12.77
C TYR A 128 13.31 8.57 -12.41
N THR A 129 14.38 7.77 -12.40
CA THR A 129 15.75 8.28 -12.24
C THR A 129 16.33 8.59 -13.60
N GLU A 130 16.83 9.82 -13.82
CA GLU A 130 17.42 10.22 -15.09
C GLU A 130 18.67 9.36 -15.42
N GLY A 131 18.71 8.83 -16.64
CA GLY A 131 19.84 8.09 -17.18
C GLY A 131 20.81 9.02 -17.91
N VAL A 132 22.07 8.60 -18.03
CA VAL A 132 23.02 9.31 -18.89
C VAL A 132 22.72 8.98 -20.34
N GLY A 133 22.32 9.97 -21.14
CA GLY A 133 22.13 9.85 -22.58
C GLY A 133 20.86 9.15 -23.04
N ILE A 134 19.87 8.93 -22.15
CA ILE A 134 18.54 8.49 -22.56
C ILE A 134 17.76 9.73 -22.99
N THR A 135 17.39 9.80 -24.25
CA THR A 135 16.57 10.88 -24.81
C THR A 135 15.08 10.57 -24.77
N ASN A 136 14.72 9.37 -24.36
CA ASN A 136 13.35 8.88 -24.24
C ASN A 136 13.22 7.94 -23.04
N HIS A 137 12.24 8.17 -22.19
CA HIS A 137 11.92 7.31 -21.04
C HIS A 137 10.73 6.40 -21.37
N LEU A 138 10.61 5.28 -20.67
CA LEU A 138 9.44 4.42 -20.82
C LEU A 138 8.26 4.98 -20.04
N PRO A 139 7.04 4.87 -20.56
CA PRO A 139 5.84 5.23 -19.83
C PRO A 139 5.73 4.48 -18.49
N PHE A 140 5.09 5.08 -17.51
CA PHE A 140 4.75 4.39 -16.27
C PHE A 140 3.70 3.29 -16.52
N THR A 141 3.71 2.28 -15.64
CA THR A 141 2.70 1.21 -15.69
C THR A 141 1.29 1.79 -15.54
N PRO A 142 0.33 1.40 -16.39
CA PRO A 142 -1.05 1.86 -16.28
C PRO A 142 -1.70 1.41 -14.98
N VAL A 143 -2.59 2.25 -14.45
CA VAL A 143 -3.32 1.98 -13.20
C VAL A 143 -4.80 1.81 -13.50
N LEU A 144 -5.38 0.76 -12.95
CA LEU A 144 -6.81 0.46 -13.06
C LEU A 144 -7.67 1.58 -12.44
N VAL A 145 -8.69 2.01 -13.18
CA VAL A 145 -9.73 2.92 -12.69
C VAL A 145 -11.09 2.20 -12.62
N SER A 146 -11.52 1.58 -13.72
CA SER A 146 -12.81 0.87 -13.79
C SER A 146 -12.78 -0.23 -14.86
N PRO A 147 -13.53 -1.33 -14.66
CA PRO A 147 -14.25 -1.74 -13.45
C PRO A 147 -13.29 -2.07 -12.30
N ALA A 148 -13.79 -2.03 -11.06
CA ALA A 148 -12.98 -2.43 -9.91
C ALA A 148 -12.52 -3.88 -10.05
N LEU A 149 -11.31 -4.18 -9.59
CA LEU A 149 -10.71 -5.51 -9.69
C LEU A 149 -11.63 -6.57 -9.04
N ASN A 150 -11.88 -7.66 -9.79
CA ASN A 150 -12.74 -8.77 -9.38
C ASN A 150 -14.20 -8.38 -9.06
N SER A 151 -14.67 -7.23 -9.55
CA SER A 151 -16.06 -6.82 -9.38
C SER A 151 -17.01 -7.64 -10.28
N VAL A 152 -18.31 -7.61 -9.93
CA VAL A 152 -19.39 -8.17 -10.75
C VAL A 152 -20.10 -7.04 -11.50
N GLN A 153 -20.30 -7.21 -12.81
CA GLN A 153 -20.97 -6.27 -13.68
C GLN A 153 -22.32 -6.84 -14.11
N THR A 154 -23.37 -6.04 -14.07
CA THR A 154 -24.75 -6.44 -14.43
C THR A 154 -25.19 -5.90 -15.81
N ALA A 155 -24.41 -4.99 -16.40
CA ALA A 155 -24.71 -4.36 -17.67
C ALA A 155 -24.20 -5.19 -18.85
N ALA A 156 -24.86 -5.09 -20.02
CA ALA A 156 -24.44 -5.72 -21.26
C ALA A 156 -23.17 -5.10 -21.89
N SER A 157 -22.67 -4.00 -21.34
CA SER A 157 -21.41 -3.36 -21.74
C SER A 157 -20.79 -2.65 -20.54
N VAL A 158 -19.48 -2.47 -20.57
CA VAL A 158 -18.75 -1.75 -19.55
C VAL A 158 -17.69 -0.84 -20.17
N ASN A 159 -17.42 0.26 -19.52
CA ASN A 159 -16.31 1.14 -19.90
C ASN A 159 -15.06 0.73 -19.11
N LEU A 160 -14.11 0.07 -19.78
CA LEU A 160 -12.77 -0.15 -19.26
C LEU A 160 -12.08 1.21 -19.17
N SER A 161 -11.48 1.54 -18.02
CA SER A 161 -10.75 2.80 -17.87
C SER A 161 -9.51 2.63 -16.99
N TRP A 162 -8.50 3.38 -17.33
CA TRP A 162 -7.19 3.37 -16.68
C TRP A 162 -6.58 4.77 -16.68
N THR A 163 -5.55 4.96 -15.89
CA THR A 163 -4.66 6.11 -16.00
C THR A 163 -3.29 5.65 -16.47
N ALA A 164 -2.62 6.51 -17.22
CA ALA A 164 -1.25 6.32 -17.66
C ALA A 164 -0.54 7.66 -17.69
N SER A 165 0.77 7.65 -17.53
CA SER A 165 1.61 8.85 -17.58
C SER A 165 3.01 8.50 -18.06
N ASP A 166 3.71 9.52 -18.52
CA ASP A 166 5.12 9.47 -18.87
C ASP A 166 5.83 10.67 -18.22
N VAL A 167 7.11 10.52 -17.94
CA VAL A 167 7.96 11.62 -17.48
C VAL A 167 8.24 12.60 -18.63
N ASP A 168 8.28 12.09 -19.86
CA ASP A 168 8.41 12.90 -21.08
C ASP A 168 7.04 13.49 -21.45
N THR A 169 6.69 14.61 -20.84
CA THR A 169 5.35 15.21 -20.86
C THR A 169 4.84 15.62 -22.26
N ASN A 170 5.72 15.65 -23.25
CA ASN A 170 5.39 15.93 -24.64
C ASN A 170 5.04 14.68 -25.47
N ASP A 171 5.16 13.50 -24.88
CA ASP A 171 4.90 12.27 -25.59
C ASP A 171 3.42 11.97 -25.66
N ALA A 172 2.95 11.69 -26.88
CA ALA A 172 1.58 11.27 -27.12
C ALA A 172 1.45 9.79 -26.78
N LEU A 173 0.80 9.47 -25.66
CA LEU A 173 0.57 8.10 -25.26
C LEU A 173 -0.54 7.45 -26.09
N THR A 174 -0.29 6.21 -26.51
CA THR A 174 -1.28 5.32 -27.10
C THR A 174 -1.30 3.98 -26.39
N TYR A 175 -2.38 3.24 -26.55
CA TYR A 175 -2.66 2.06 -25.76
C TYR A 175 -3.01 0.87 -26.62
N ASP A 176 -2.34 -0.26 -26.40
CA ASP A 176 -2.83 -1.54 -26.91
C ASP A 176 -3.69 -2.17 -25.80
N VAL A 177 -4.98 -2.30 -26.06
CA VAL A 177 -5.90 -2.91 -25.09
C VAL A 177 -6.11 -4.38 -25.46
N TYR A 178 -5.87 -5.25 -24.49
CA TYR A 178 -6.11 -6.69 -24.57
C TYR A 178 -7.32 -7.02 -23.71
N PHE A 179 -8.32 -7.63 -24.29
CA PHE A 179 -9.59 -7.94 -23.60
C PHE A 179 -10.14 -9.28 -24.09
N GLY A 180 -10.61 -10.13 -23.18
CA GLY A 180 -11.22 -11.41 -23.51
C GLY A 180 -11.56 -12.27 -22.30
N ALA A 181 -12.14 -13.44 -22.55
CA ALA A 181 -12.50 -14.41 -21.50
C ALA A 181 -11.33 -15.34 -21.12
N GLU A 182 -10.23 -15.32 -21.87
CA GLU A 182 -9.04 -16.12 -21.57
C GLU A 182 -8.15 -15.37 -20.58
N ASN A 183 -7.67 -16.06 -19.55
CA ASN A 183 -6.66 -15.53 -18.66
C ASN A 183 -5.35 -15.34 -19.44
N LEU A 184 -4.78 -14.13 -19.38
CA LEU A 184 -3.67 -13.66 -20.21
C LEU A 184 -4.06 -13.52 -21.70
N PRO A 185 -4.94 -12.56 -22.06
CA PRO A 185 -5.27 -12.32 -23.48
C PRO A 185 -4.00 -11.96 -24.26
N LEU A 186 -3.71 -12.76 -25.30
CA LEU A 186 -2.45 -12.69 -26.04
C LEU A 186 -2.48 -11.69 -27.21
N THR A 187 -3.67 -11.39 -27.74
CA THR A 187 -3.84 -10.50 -28.89
C THR A 187 -4.50 -9.21 -28.47
N ALA A 188 -3.96 -8.07 -28.88
CA ALA A 188 -4.60 -6.78 -28.67
C ALA A 188 -5.91 -6.72 -29.45
N THR A 189 -7.02 -6.52 -28.73
CA THR A 189 -8.34 -6.34 -29.35
C THR A 189 -8.49 -4.94 -29.95
N THR A 190 -7.79 -3.95 -29.36
CA THR A 190 -7.78 -2.56 -29.86
C THR A 190 -6.35 -2.02 -29.76
N PRO A 191 -5.56 -2.13 -30.84
CA PRO A 191 -4.21 -1.58 -30.88
C PRO A 191 -4.22 -0.06 -31.12
N ASN A 192 -3.21 0.63 -30.58
CA ASN A 192 -2.98 2.08 -30.75
C ASN A 192 -4.19 2.95 -30.38
N HIS A 193 -4.95 2.55 -29.39
CA HIS A 193 -6.10 3.33 -28.90
C HIS A 193 -5.64 4.67 -28.31
N PRO A 194 -6.27 5.82 -28.69
CA PRO A 194 -5.75 7.12 -28.26
C PRO A 194 -6.26 7.60 -26.91
N SER A 195 -7.23 6.90 -26.31
CA SER A 195 -7.91 7.32 -25.08
C SER A 195 -7.63 6.35 -23.93
N THR A 196 -7.75 6.83 -22.70
CA THR A 196 -7.60 6.04 -21.47
C THR A 196 -8.88 5.32 -21.07
N SER A 197 -9.80 5.11 -22.00
CA SER A 197 -11.03 4.33 -21.78
C SER A 197 -11.50 3.67 -23.07
N LEU A 198 -12.11 2.50 -22.94
CA LEU A 198 -12.66 1.71 -24.04
C LEU A 198 -13.96 1.06 -23.60
N ASN A 199 -15.04 1.29 -24.35
CA ASN A 199 -16.30 0.56 -24.12
C ASN A 199 -16.24 -0.82 -24.77
N VAL A 200 -16.64 -1.87 -24.04
CA VAL A 200 -16.67 -3.25 -24.50
C VAL A 200 -18.01 -3.90 -24.20
N ASN A 201 -18.49 -4.75 -25.13
CA ASN A 201 -19.70 -5.53 -24.95
C ASN A 201 -19.39 -6.80 -24.12
N LEU A 202 -20.34 -7.23 -23.32
CA LEU A 202 -20.19 -8.34 -22.38
C LEU A 202 -21.24 -9.44 -22.66
N ASN A 203 -20.83 -10.69 -22.47
CA ASN A 203 -21.74 -11.83 -22.38
C ASN A 203 -22.04 -12.08 -20.89
N PRO A 204 -23.24 -12.61 -20.54
CA PRO A 204 -23.58 -12.96 -19.17
C PRO A 204 -22.72 -14.12 -18.66
N SER A 205 -22.62 -14.26 -17.34
CA SER A 205 -21.95 -15.37 -16.63
C SER A 205 -20.52 -15.64 -17.13
N THR A 206 -19.78 -14.58 -17.43
CA THR A 206 -18.43 -14.68 -18.03
C THR A 206 -17.41 -13.94 -17.17
N THR A 207 -16.25 -14.56 -16.96
CA THR A 207 -15.08 -13.89 -16.40
C THR A 207 -14.26 -13.28 -17.51
N TYR A 208 -13.99 -11.99 -17.43
CA TYR A 208 -13.17 -11.27 -18.38
C TYR A 208 -11.83 -10.88 -17.77
N PHE A 209 -10.80 -10.97 -18.59
CA PHE A 209 -9.44 -10.54 -18.30
C PHE A 209 -9.02 -9.46 -19.29
N TRP A 210 -8.31 -8.45 -18.82
CA TRP A 210 -7.81 -7.40 -19.68
C TRP A 210 -6.52 -6.78 -19.15
N LYS A 211 -5.74 -6.24 -20.05
CA LYS A 211 -4.53 -5.48 -19.75
C LYS A 211 -4.33 -4.38 -20.77
N VAL A 212 -3.49 -3.42 -20.42
CA VAL A 212 -3.12 -2.31 -21.29
C VAL A 212 -1.61 -2.27 -21.45
N VAL A 213 -1.13 -2.12 -22.67
CA VAL A 213 0.27 -1.76 -22.97
C VAL A 213 0.27 -0.28 -23.34
N VAL A 214 1.03 0.52 -22.60
CA VAL A 214 1.20 1.96 -22.85
C VAL A 214 2.39 2.14 -23.77
N LYS A 215 2.25 2.97 -24.81
CA LYS A 215 3.28 3.31 -25.80
C LYS A 215 3.46 4.83 -25.86
N ASP A 216 4.70 5.28 -25.96
CA ASP A 216 5.09 6.69 -26.01
C ASP A 216 5.18 7.28 -27.43
N GLY A 217 5.01 6.45 -28.47
CA GLY A 217 5.17 6.89 -29.87
C GLY A 217 6.62 7.05 -30.31
N LYS A 218 7.60 6.83 -29.43
CA LYS A 218 9.05 6.92 -29.71
C LYS A 218 9.76 5.58 -29.59
N GLY A 219 9.00 4.50 -29.45
CA GLY A 219 9.50 3.12 -29.37
C GLY A 219 9.53 2.56 -27.95
N GLY A 220 9.28 3.36 -26.94
CA GLY A 220 9.09 2.92 -25.56
C GLY A 220 7.70 2.34 -25.34
N GLN A 221 7.62 1.28 -24.56
CA GLN A 221 6.35 0.68 -24.15
C GLN A 221 6.43 0.05 -22.77
N THR A 222 5.32 0.08 -22.04
CA THR A 222 5.20 -0.55 -20.72
C THR A 222 3.95 -1.42 -20.66
N ILE A 223 4.15 -2.68 -20.26
CA ILE A 223 3.08 -3.67 -20.15
C ILE A 223 2.43 -3.54 -18.76
N GLY A 224 1.10 -3.32 -18.73
CA GLY A 224 0.32 -3.32 -17.52
C GLY A 224 0.06 -4.72 -16.97
N GLN A 225 -0.40 -4.77 -15.73
CA GLN A 225 -0.88 -6.01 -15.12
C GLN A 225 -2.18 -6.48 -15.78
N VAL A 226 -2.51 -7.74 -15.56
CA VAL A 226 -3.81 -8.29 -15.97
C VAL A 226 -4.84 -7.99 -14.88
N TRP A 227 -5.96 -7.36 -15.26
CA TRP A 227 -7.12 -7.10 -14.42
C TRP A 227 -8.26 -8.03 -14.81
N SER A 228 -9.17 -8.28 -13.90
CA SER A 228 -10.33 -9.14 -14.13
C SER A 228 -11.61 -8.60 -13.50
N PHE A 229 -12.73 -8.99 -14.06
CA PHE A 229 -14.08 -8.83 -13.51
C PHE A 229 -14.99 -9.93 -14.05
N THR A 230 -16.16 -10.09 -13.46
CA THR A 230 -17.17 -11.09 -13.88
C THR A 230 -18.46 -10.41 -14.26
N THR A 231 -19.29 -11.10 -15.06
CA THR A 231 -20.69 -10.74 -15.29
C THR A 231 -21.60 -11.76 -14.62
N ASP A 232 -22.76 -11.33 -14.14
CA ASP A 232 -23.85 -12.17 -13.64
C ASP A 232 -24.68 -12.80 -14.77
#